data_7c489e24e7fe6e5824cd86857ec2acd8
#
_entry.id   7c489e24e7fe6e5824cd86857ec2acd8
#
_cell.length_a   1.000
_cell.length_b   1.000
_cell.length_c   1.000
_cell.angle_alpha   90.00
_cell.angle_beta   90.00
_cell.angle_gamma   90.00
#
_symmetry.space_group_name_H-M   'P 1'
#
loop_
_entity.id
_entity.type
_entity.pdbx_description
1 polymer ?
#
loop_
_entity_poly.entity_id
_entity_poly.type
_entity_poly.pdbx_seq_one_letter_code
_entity_poly.pdbx_strand_id
1 'polypeptide(L)'
;MRKAGELIAAYLREGKLAANRSEPIGTGGNAVVYASDVPGNVMKQLTYRDEGKFGLPGDDPKVIDEANLQAIAAEMGMAPRVAGVETFRGGIGNRIEMADVRDNFETHGNNYRGFPSGRDAVRVNQQLGQLALKGVRLEDRHNGNVLYNKATGRPMQLDFGIAGRVEGSEQVATLANATAEGFEAAGLGDVASIYRATVMDLLEGGDVADAMDVAKQGFSRLQKIK
;
A
#
# COMPACT_ATOMS: atom_id res chain seq x y z
N MET A 1 -8.34 15.18 -7.12
CA MET A 1 -6.87 15.22 -6.99
C MET A 1 -6.29 16.46 -6.30
N ARG A 2 -6.93 17.64 -6.27
CA ARG A 2 -6.40 18.83 -5.55
C ARG A 2 -6.43 18.73 -4.01
N LYS A 3 -7.41 18.05 -3.42
CA LYS A 3 -7.62 18.07 -1.95
C LYS A 3 -6.55 17.36 -1.11
N ALA A 4 -5.96 16.24 -1.56
CA ALA A 4 -4.93 15.54 -0.79
C ALA A 4 -3.61 16.34 -0.74
N GLY A 5 -3.20 16.92 -1.86
CA GLY A 5 -2.00 17.76 -1.92
C GLY A 5 -2.13 19.08 -1.12
N GLU A 6 -3.33 19.63 -1.01
CA GLU A 6 -3.60 20.86 -0.24
C GLU A 6 -3.60 20.60 1.27
N LEU A 7 -4.06 19.45 1.73
CA LEU A 7 -3.98 19.01 3.12
C LEU A 7 -2.53 18.81 3.57
N ILE A 8 -1.72 18.12 2.78
CA ILE A 8 -0.29 17.92 3.06
C ILE A 8 0.44 19.26 3.08
N ALA A 9 0.17 20.17 2.13
CA ALA A 9 0.78 21.50 2.08
C ALA A 9 0.36 22.42 3.24
N ALA A 10 -0.81 22.24 3.83
CA ALA A 10 -1.25 22.99 4.99
C ALA A 10 -0.50 22.56 6.26
N TYR A 11 -0.32 21.26 6.46
CA TYR A 11 0.40 20.71 7.60
C TYR A 11 1.92 20.98 7.56
N LEU A 12 2.53 21.01 6.39
CA LEU A 12 3.95 21.39 6.25
C LEU A 12 4.25 22.84 6.70
N ARG A 13 3.23 23.70 6.81
CA ARG A 13 3.39 25.09 7.26
C ARG A 13 3.30 25.29 8.77
N GLU A 14 2.65 24.39 9.49
CA GLU A 14 2.34 24.61 10.93
C GLU A 14 3.30 23.90 11.90
N GLY A 15 4.22 23.08 11.41
CA GLY A 15 5.39 22.53 12.08
C GLY A 15 5.27 22.27 13.58
N LYS A 16 4.47 21.29 14.00
CA LYS A 16 4.61 20.62 15.31
C LYS A 16 3.74 19.37 15.37
N LEU A 17 4.25 18.24 14.88
CA LEU A 17 3.76 16.94 15.32
C LEU A 17 4.61 16.52 16.54
N ALA A 18 4.12 16.71 17.75
CA ALA A 18 4.78 16.22 18.94
C ALA A 18 4.57 14.71 19.03
N ALA A 19 5.64 13.94 18.87
CA ALA A 19 5.59 12.52 19.23
C ALA A 19 5.62 12.42 20.74
N ASN A 20 4.53 11.98 21.33
CA ASN A 20 4.57 11.48 22.68
C ASN A 20 5.56 10.30 22.69
N ARG A 21 6.57 10.34 23.57
CA ARG A 21 7.57 9.26 23.73
C ARG A 21 6.97 8.08 24.49
N SER A 22 5.74 7.70 24.12
CA SER A 22 5.08 6.51 24.62
C SER A 22 5.77 5.24 24.08
N GLU A 23 5.52 4.11 24.72
CA GLU A 23 5.99 2.83 24.22
C GLU A 23 5.50 2.60 22.78
N PRO A 24 6.32 1.98 21.91
CA PRO A 24 5.90 1.63 20.55
C PRO A 24 4.67 0.72 20.58
N ILE A 25 3.68 1.04 19.77
CA ILE A 25 2.51 0.18 19.57
C ILE A 25 2.69 -0.81 18.43
N GLY A 26 3.72 -0.61 17.61
CA GLY A 26 4.12 -1.52 16.53
C GLY A 26 5.54 -1.23 16.06
N THR A 27 6.24 -2.28 15.64
CA THR A 27 7.60 -2.19 15.10
C THR A 27 7.70 -3.00 13.81
N GLY A 28 8.29 -2.41 12.78
CA GLY A 28 8.62 -3.06 11.52
C GLY A 28 10.11 -2.93 11.19
N GLY A 29 10.54 -3.47 10.06
CA GLY A 29 11.94 -3.39 9.61
C GLY A 29 12.43 -1.96 9.39
N ASN A 30 11.56 -1.10 8.87
CA ASN A 30 11.89 0.27 8.44
C ASN A 30 11.07 1.35 9.14
N ALA A 31 10.24 0.99 10.13
CA ALA A 31 9.41 1.95 10.85
C ALA A 31 9.04 1.49 12.25
N VAL A 32 8.77 2.46 13.12
CA VAL A 32 8.19 2.26 14.45
C VAL A 32 6.90 3.08 14.52
N VAL A 33 5.84 2.49 15.05
CA VAL A 33 4.53 3.16 15.19
C VAL A 33 4.30 3.49 16.66
N TYR A 34 3.91 4.72 16.92
CA TYR A 34 3.58 5.26 18.24
C TYR A 34 2.14 5.79 18.29
N ALA A 35 1.59 5.95 19.48
CA ALA A 35 0.38 6.75 19.65
C ALA A 35 0.66 8.20 19.22
N SER A 36 -0.29 8.85 18.54
CA SER A 36 -0.23 10.28 18.26
C SER A 36 -0.84 11.08 19.41
N ASP A 37 -0.41 12.33 19.57
CA ASP A 37 -1.06 13.30 20.47
C ASP A 37 -2.44 13.71 19.95
N VAL A 38 -2.73 13.43 18.67
CA VAL A 38 -4.05 13.65 18.06
C VAL A 38 -4.94 12.42 18.33
N PRO A 39 -6.04 12.55 19.06
CA PRO A 39 -6.94 11.44 19.34
C PRO A 39 -7.42 10.74 18.07
N GLY A 40 -7.37 9.41 18.05
CA GLY A 40 -7.77 8.60 16.91
C GLY A 40 -6.72 8.47 15.80
N ASN A 41 -5.50 8.96 16.03
CA ASN A 41 -4.38 8.81 15.11
C ASN A 41 -3.21 8.03 15.74
N VAL A 42 -2.36 7.52 14.88
CA VAL A 42 -1.05 6.94 15.19
C VAL A 42 0.02 7.61 14.34
N MET A 43 1.26 7.54 14.82
CA MET A 43 2.43 8.12 14.18
C MET A 43 3.37 7.01 13.73
N LYS A 44 3.55 6.84 12.43
CA LYS A 44 4.58 5.98 11.84
C LYS A 44 5.87 6.78 11.69
N GLN A 45 6.87 6.45 12.48
CA GLN A 45 8.22 7.02 12.37
C GLN A 45 9.07 6.11 11.51
N LEU A 46 9.59 6.62 10.39
CA LEU A 46 10.44 5.86 9.48
C LEU A 46 11.87 5.82 10.03
N THR A 47 12.42 4.61 10.10
CA THR A 47 13.79 4.35 10.56
C THR A 47 14.59 3.80 9.38
N TYR A 48 15.00 4.65 8.44
CA TYR A 48 15.88 4.20 7.37
C TYR A 48 17.26 3.82 7.93
N ARG A 49 17.61 2.57 7.76
CA ARG A 49 18.99 2.11 7.89
C ARG A 49 19.68 2.23 6.54
N ASP A 50 20.12 3.42 6.19
CA ASP A 50 21.10 3.54 5.14
C ASP A 50 22.48 3.34 5.80
N GLU A 51 23.10 2.18 5.56
CA GLU A 51 24.53 1.83 5.78
C GLU A 51 25.26 2.64 6.87
N GLY A 52 24.74 2.65 8.11
CA GLY A 52 25.40 3.24 9.26
C GLY A 52 25.25 4.75 9.43
N LYS A 53 24.45 5.44 8.63
CA LYS A 53 24.14 6.87 8.80
C LYS A 53 22.74 7.06 9.34
N PHE A 54 22.63 7.36 10.62
CA PHE A 54 21.40 7.86 11.21
C PHE A 54 21.11 9.26 10.66
N GLY A 55 19.97 9.41 10.01
CA GLY A 55 19.42 10.71 9.65
C GLY A 55 19.94 11.25 8.32
N LEU A 56 19.16 11.13 7.26
CA LEU A 56 19.36 11.98 6.08
C LEU A 56 18.94 13.41 6.44
N PRO A 57 19.80 14.41 6.29
CA PRO A 57 19.39 15.79 6.39
C PRO A 57 18.68 16.18 5.11
N GLY A 58 17.46 16.63 5.23
CA GLY A 58 16.71 17.18 4.11
C GLY A 58 15.38 16.51 3.88
N ASP A 59 14.55 17.15 3.07
CA ASP A 59 13.27 16.61 2.63
C ASP A 59 13.49 15.25 1.94
N ASP A 60 13.19 14.16 2.66
CA ASP A 60 13.27 12.84 2.06
C ASP A 60 12.05 12.66 1.15
N PRO A 61 12.22 12.69 -0.17
CA PRO A 61 11.12 12.55 -1.10
C PRO A 61 10.38 11.22 -0.90
N LYS A 62 11.04 10.18 -0.38
CA LYS A 62 10.44 8.86 -0.16
C LYS A 62 9.31 8.89 0.86
N VAL A 63 9.41 9.67 1.94
CA VAL A 63 8.33 9.75 2.94
C VAL A 63 7.10 10.44 2.36
N ILE A 64 7.33 11.47 1.54
CA ILE A 64 6.26 12.20 0.85
C ILE A 64 5.59 11.28 -0.18
N ASP A 65 6.39 10.54 -0.93
CA ASP A 65 5.89 9.57 -1.91
C ASP A 65 5.12 8.44 -1.24
N GLU A 66 5.64 7.86 -0.15
CA GLU A 66 4.93 6.86 0.65
C GLU A 66 3.56 7.38 1.12
N ALA A 67 3.54 8.57 1.71
CA ALA A 67 2.31 9.19 2.20
C ALA A 67 1.31 9.50 1.07
N ASN A 68 1.79 9.95 -0.08
CA ASN A 68 0.96 10.20 -1.26
C ASN A 68 0.35 8.90 -1.82
N LEU A 69 1.13 7.82 -1.90
CA LEU A 69 0.65 6.52 -2.36
C LEU A 69 -0.36 5.93 -1.39
N GLN A 70 -0.08 6.04 -0.08
CA GLN A 70 -1.03 5.65 0.96
C GLN A 70 -2.32 6.47 0.91
N ALA A 71 -2.25 7.79 0.65
CA ALA A 71 -3.43 8.64 0.55
C ALA A 71 -4.34 8.23 -0.61
N ILE A 72 -3.78 7.83 -1.77
CA ILE A 72 -4.55 7.28 -2.89
C ILE A 72 -5.27 6.00 -2.49
N ALA A 73 -4.59 5.09 -1.79
CA ALA A 73 -5.20 3.86 -1.30
C ALA A 73 -6.29 4.15 -0.23
N ALA A 74 -6.07 5.14 0.62
CA ALA A 74 -7.02 5.56 1.64
C ALA A 74 -8.31 6.15 1.06
N GLU A 75 -8.24 6.90 -0.06
CA GLU A 75 -9.44 7.37 -0.79
C GLU A 75 -10.33 6.23 -1.28
N MET A 76 -9.75 5.05 -1.51
CA MET A 76 -10.47 3.83 -1.88
C MET A 76 -10.86 2.96 -0.67
N GLY A 77 -10.55 3.39 0.55
CA GLY A 77 -10.76 2.61 1.78
C GLY A 77 -9.83 1.40 1.92
N MET A 78 -8.66 1.44 1.27
CA MET A 78 -7.68 0.34 1.23
C MET A 78 -6.45 0.58 2.08
N ALA A 79 -6.34 1.73 2.72
CA ALA A 79 -5.26 2.09 3.64
C ALA A 79 -5.79 3.00 4.75
N PRO A 80 -5.08 3.13 5.89
CA PRO A 80 -5.38 4.15 6.88
C PRO A 80 -5.26 5.54 6.28
N ARG A 81 -6.20 6.42 6.62
CA ARG A 81 -6.19 7.81 6.12
C ARG A 81 -4.94 8.54 6.65
N VAL A 82 -4.17 9.12 5.75
CA VAL A 82 -3.06 10.02 6.10
C VAL A 82 -3.62 11.33 6.63
N ALA A 83 -3.18 11.72 7.82
CA ALA A 83 -3.55 12.97 8.47
C ALA A 83 -2.45 14.04 8.31
N GLY A 84 -1.18 13.64 8.25
CA GLY A 84 -0.05 14.55 8.09
C GLY A 84 1.24 13.84 7.77
N VAL A 85 2.21 14.61 7.29
CA VAL A 85 3.58 14.17 7.05
C VAL A 85 4.53 15.21 7.63
N GLU A 86 5.54 14.74 8.34
CA GLU A 86 6.58 15.58 8.88
C GLU A 86 7.94 15.14 8.37
N THR A 87 8.70 16.06 7.79
CA THR A 87 10.07 15.86 7.34
C THR A 87 11.01 16.68 8.22
N PHE A 88 12.00 16.05 8.81
CA PHE A 88 12.93 16.73 9.72
C PHE A 88 14.26 17.06 9.06
N ARG A 89 14.65 18.34 9.13
CA ARG A 89 16.03 18.76 8.97
C ARG A 89 16.74 18.56 10.30
N GLY A 90 17.53 17.52 10.44
CA GLY A 90 18.43 17.41 11.60
C GLY A 90 18.28 16.18 12.49
N GLY A 91 17.85 15.06 11.98
CA GLY A 91 18.28 13.78 12.57
C GLY A 91 17.29 12.98 13.39
N ILE A 92 16.02 13.31 13.47
CA ILE A 92 15.03 12.42 14.07
C ILE A 92 13.90 12.18 13.06
N GLY A 93 14.06 11.11 12.31
CA GLY A 93 13.14 10.39 11.45
C GLY A 93 11.91 11.12 10.88
N ASN A 94 11.73 10.94 9.60
CA ASN A 94 10.51 11.33 8.89
C ASN A 94 9.29 10.61 9.48
N ARG A 95 8.15 11.27 9.54
CA ARG A 95 6.94 10.75 10.19
C ARG A 95 5.72 10.88 9.29
N ILE A 96 4.85 9.87 9.36
CA ILE A 96 3.53 9.90 8.75
C ILE A 96 2.50 9.75 9.87
N GLU A 97 1.66 10.75 10.04
CA GLU A 97 0.49 10.66 10.91
C GLU A 97 -0.68 10.08 10.14
N MET A 98 -1.32 9.05 10.70
CA MET A 98 -2.42 8.36 10.05
C MET A 98 -3.50 7.94 11.05
N ALA A 99 -4.70 7.64 10.55
CA ALA A 99 -5.79 7.17 11.38
C ALA A 99 -5.43 5.86 12.10
N ASP A 100 -5.75 5.77 13.38
CA ASP A 100 -5.70 4.51 14.14
C ASP A 100 -6.89 3.63 13.74
N VAL A 101 -6.59 2.47 13.20
CA VAL A 101 -7.60 1.53 12.69
C VAL A 101 -7.77 0.28 13.55
N ARG A 102 -7.01 0.15 14.65
CA ARG A 102 -6.93 -1.06 15.49
C ARG A 102 -8.27 -1.49 16.09
N ASP A 103 -9.16 -0.55 16.38
CA ASP A 103 -10.47 -0.87 16.94
C ASP A 103 -11.35 -1.67 15.97
N ASN A 104 -11.24 -1.37 14.66
CA ASN A 104 -12.08 -1.94 13.62
C ASN A 104 -11.39 -3.00 12.77
N PHE A 105 -10.08 -3.18 12.94
CA PHE A 105 -9.27 -4.07 12.12
C PHE A 105 -8.40 -4.98 12.98
N GLU A 106 -8.07 -6.14 12.44
CA GLU A 106 -7.23 -7.15 13.08
C GLU A 106 -6.30 -7.82 12.06
N THR A 107 -5.27 -8.49 12.57
CA THR A 107 -4.39 -9.32 11.75
C THR A 107 -4.94 -10.75 11.65
N HIS A 108 -4.89 -11.36 10.48
CA HIS A 108 -5.16 -12.79 10.30
C HIS A 108 -3.86 -13.59 10.33
N GLY A 109 -3.25 -13.71 11.51
CA GLY A 109 -2.03 -14.48 11.74
C GLY A 109 -0.73 -13.71 11.55
N ASN A 110 0.36 -14.22 12.13
CA ASN A 110 1.68 -13.57 12.15
C ASN A 110 2.61 -14.06 11.03
N ASN A 111 2.08 -14.58 9.94
CA ASN A 111 2.89 -15.22 8.92
C ASN A 111 3.33 -14.23 7.84
N TYR A 112 4.64 -13.92 7.82
CA TYR A 112 5.32 -13.29 6.67
C TYR A 112 5.30 -14.15 5.40
N ARG A 113 4.69 -15.35 5.41
CA ARG A 113 4.75 -16.34 4.33
C ARG A 113 3.40 -16.60 3.67
N GLY A 114 2.68 -15.55 3.30
CA GLY A 114 1.43 -15.71 2.56
C GLY A 114 0.18 -15.32 3.36
N PHE A 115 -0.97 -15.53 2.78
CA PHE A 115 -2.27 -15.16 3.35
C PHE A 115 -2.91 -16.35 4.04
N PRO A 116 -3.71 -16.15 5.11
CA PRO A 116 -4.25 -17.22 5.92
C PRO A 116 -5.25 -18.11 5.19
N SER A 117 -5.90 -17.61 4.16
CA SER A 117 -6.84 -18.38 3.32
C SER A 117 -6.76 -17.96 1.86
N GLY A 118 -7.17 -18.85 0.95
CA GLY A 118 -7.31 -18.53 -0.48
C GLY A 118 -8.25 -17.35 -0.71
N ARG A 119 -9.32 -17.26 0.09
CA ARG A 119 -10.27 -16.13 0.03
C ARG A 119 -9.61 -14.79 0.41
N ASP A 120 -8.76 -14.76 1.41
CA ASP A 120 -8.05 -13.54 1.81
C ASP A 120 -7.06 -13.14 0.74
N ALA A 121 -6.33 -14.10 0.16
CA ALA A 121 -5.44 -13.85 -0.97
C ALA A 121 -6.19 -13.30 -2.18
N VAL A 122 -7.36 -13.84 -2.52
CA VAL A 122 -8.22 -13.28 -3.59
C VAL A 122 -8.58 -11.83 -3.30
N ARG A 123 -9.05 -11.51 -2.09
CA ARG A 123 -9.46 -10.15 -1.70
C ARG A 123 -8.29 -9.15 -1.72
N VAL A 124 -7.13 -9.59 -1.26
CA VAL A 124 -5.91 -8.77 -1.33
C VAL A 124 -5.55 -8.49 -2.78
N ASN A 125 -5.53 -9.49 -3.64
CA ASN A 125 -5.21 -9.30 -5.06
C ASN A 125 -6.27 -8.47 -5.81
N GLN A 126 -7.55 -8.54 -5.42
CA GLN A 126 -8.57 -7.60 -5.91
C GLN A 126 -8.23 -6.15 -5.55
N GLN A 127 -7.73 -5.89 -4.33
CA GLN A 127 -7.27 -4.54 -3.95
C GLN A 127 -6.01 -4.12 -4.70
N LEU A 128 -5.03 -5.00 -4.83
CA LEU A 128 -3.79 -4.71 -5.57
C LEU A 128 -4.08 -4.38 -7.03
N GLY A 129 -5.01 -5.07 -7.67
CA GLY A 129 -5.47 -4.73 -9.02
C GLY A 129 -6.14 -3.36 -9.09
N GLN A 130 -6.94 -2.99 -8.09
CA GLN A 130 -7.53 -1.65 -8.02
C GLN A 130 -6.47 -0.56 -7.83
N LEU A 131 -5.43 -0.80 -7.02
CA LEU A 131 -4.29 0.10 -6.86
C LEU A 131 -3.51 0.22 -8.17
N ALA A 132 -3.26 -0.88 -8.88
CA ALA A 132 -2.60 -0.88 -10.18
C ALA A 132 -3.38 -0.03 -11.21
N LEU A 133 -4.71 -0.09 -11.24
CA LEU A 133 -5.54 0.78 -12.08
C LEU A 133 -5.40 2.27 -11.73
N LYS A 134 -4.97 2.61 -10.51
CA LYS A 134 -4.63 3.98 -10.08
C LYS A 134 -3.15 4.32 -10.26
N GLY A 135 -2.38 3.46 -10.90
CA GLY A 135 -0.96 3.64 -11.12
C GLY A 135 -0.13 3.47 -9.83
N VAL A 136 -0.57 2.61 -8.92
CA VAL A 136 0.15 2.29 -7.68
C VAL A 136 0.52 0.82 -7.65
N ARG A 137 1.81 0.52 -7.45
CA ARG A 137 2.35 -0.82 -7.24
C ARG A 137 2.79 -0.96 -5.78
N LEU A 138 2.36 -2.03 -5.12
CA LEU A 138 2.88 -2.45 -3.82
C LEU A 138 3.80 -3.65 -4.02
N GLU A 139 5.02 -3.60 -3.50
CA GLU A 139 6.02 -4.67 -3.64
C GLU A 139 6.10 -5.57 -2.41
N ASP A 140 6.03 -5.01 -1.21
CA ASP A 140 6.13 -5.78 0.05
C ASP A 140 4.77 -6.40 0.44
N ARG A 141 4.36 -7.40 -0.32
CA ARG A 141 3.05 -8.04 -0.22
C ARG A 141 3.09 -9.27 0.66
N HIS A 142 2.97 -9.09 1.94
CA HIS A 142 2.83 -10.21 2.89
C HIS A 142 1.74 -9.93 3.94
N ASN A 143 1.28 -10.97 4.61
CA ASN A 143 0.16 -10.86 5.55
C ASN A 143 0.45 -9.93 6.74
N GLY A 144 1.71 -9.70 7.09
CA GLY A 144 2.11 -8.75 8.13
C GLY A 144 1.80 -7.28 7.78
N ASN A 145 1.65 -6.96 6.48
CA ASN A 145 1.31 -5.62 5.98
C ASN A 145 -0.19 -5.47 5.67
N VAL A 146 -1.03 -6.42 6.09
CA VAL A 146 -2.46 -6.41 5.83
C VAL A 146 -3.24 -6.56 7.13
N LEU A 147 -4.17 -5.66 7.36
CA LEU A 147 -5.21 -5.80 8.38
C LEU A 147 -6.54 -6.16 7.73
N TYR A 148 -7.40 -6.82 8.48
CA TYR A 148 -8.73 -7.22 8.01
C TYR A 148 -9.80 -6.57 8.87
N ASN A 149 -10.80 -5.98 8.25
CA ASN A 149 -11.94 -5.39 8.95
C ASN A 149 -12.72 -6.49 9.68
N LYS A 150 -12.87 -6.35 11.00
CA LYS A 150 -13.51 -7.35 11.88
C LYS A 150 -14.94 -7.70 11.47
N ALA A 151 -15.68 -6.74 10.94
CA ALA A 151 -17.09 -6.94 10.55
C ALA A 151 -17.25 -7.50 9.14
N THR A 152 -16.40 -7.11 8.18
CA THR A 152 -16.58 -7.42 6.76
C THR A 152 -15.51 -8.36 6.19
N GLY A 153 -14.39 -8.54 6.88
CA GLY A 153 -13.21 -9.23 6.40
C GLY A 153 -12.53 -8.54 5.20
N ARG A 154 -12.82 -7.25 4.96
CA ARG A 154 -12.13 -6.50 3.88
C ARG A 154 -10.70 -6.22 4.30
N PRO A 155 -9.70 -6.50 3.43
CA PRO A 155 -8.32 -6.19 3.72
C PRO A 155 -8.05 -4.68 3.69
N MET A 156 -6.99 -4.25 4.37
CA MET A 156 -6.44 -2.89 4.40
C MET A 156 -4.92 -2.99 4.39
N GLN A 157 -4.27 -2.30 3.47
CA GLN A 157 -2.81 -2.29 3.34
C GLN A 157 -2.18 -1.29 4.31
N LEU A 158 -1.07 -1.64 4.96
CA LEU A 158 -0.43 -0.81 5.99
C LEU A 158 0.88 -0.17 5.55
N ASP A 159 1.67 -0.86 4.73
CA ASP A 159 3.02 -0.43 4.40
C ASP A 159 3.16 -0.07 2.92
N PHE A 160 3.50 1.19 2.68
CA PHE A 160 3.74 1.78 1.36
C PHE A 160 5.21 2.18 1.16
N GLY A 161 6.12 1.75 2.07
CA GLY A 161 7.54 2.14 2.06
C GLY A 161 8.31 1.69 0.83
N ILE A 162 7.88 0.63 0.17
CA ILE A 162 8.40 0.19 -1.14
C ILE A 162 7.30 0.14 -2.21
N ALA A 163 6.30 1.01 -2.07
CA ALA A 163 5.33 1.25 -3.13
C ALA A 163 5.92 2.19 -4.20
N GLY A 164 5.44 2.05 -5.44
CA GLY A 164 5.86 2.90 -6.55
C GLY A 164 4.71 3.38 -7.42
N ARG A 165 4.94 4.47 -8.16
CA ARG A 165 4.08 4.87 -9.27
C ARG A 165 4.42 4.02 -10.48
N VAL A 166 3.39 3.57 -11.16
CA VAL A 166 3.52 2.80 -12.41
C VAL A 166 2.57 3.34 -13.47
N GLU A 167 3.01 3.32 -14.71
CA GLU A 167 2.24 3.73 -15.88
C GLU A 167 2.66 2.93 -17.12
N GLY A 168 1.90 3.04 -18.21
CA GLY A 168 2.19 2.33 -19.45
C GLY A 168 2.26 0.81 -19.27
N SER A 169 3.27 0.19 -19.86
CA SER A 169 3.48 -1.26 -19.82
C SER A 169 3.67 -1.80 -18.39
N GLU A 170 4.33 -1.05 -17.51
CA GLU A 170 4.54 -1.44 -16.12
C GLU A 170 3.22 -1.48 -15.34
N GLN A 171 2.31 -0.55 -15.59
CA GLN A 171 0.98 -0.54 -14.99
C GLN A 171 0.16 -1.76 -15.45
N VAL A 172 0.21 -2.08 -16.74
CA VAL A 172 -0.45 -3.27 -17.31
C VAL A 172 0.09 -4.54 -16.68
N ALA A 173 1.41 -4.69 -16.61
CA ALA A 173 2.05 -5.86 -16.00
C ALA A 173 1.69 -6.00 -14.51
N THR A 174 1.65 -4.89 -13.77
CA THR A 174 1.24 -4.87 -12.35
C THR A 174 -0.21 -5.34 -12.18
N LEU A 175 -1.13 -4.83 -13.01
CA LEU A 175 -2.54 -5.26 -12.99
C LEU A 175 -2.69 -6.73 -13.36
N ALA A 176 -1.98 -7.18 -14.40
CA ALA A 176 -2.01 -8.57 -14.85
C ALA A 176 -1.50 -9.54 -13.79
N ASN A 177 -0.40 -9.21 -13.12
CA ASN A 177 0.16 -10.04 -12.06
C ASN A 177 -0.79 -10.16 -10.86
N ALA A 178 -1.32 -9.05 -10.35
CA ALA A 178 -2.31 -9.08 -9.27
C ALA A 178 -3.55 -9.91 -9.65
N THR A 179 -4.01 -9.79 -10.89
CA THR A 179 -5.17 -10.54 -11.39
C THR A 179 -4.89 -12.05 -11.48
N ALA A 180 -3.73 -12.42 -12.03
CA ALA A 180 -3.34 -13.82 -12.17
C ALA A 180 -3.14 -14.48 -10.79
N GLU A 181 -2.44 -13.83 -9.87
CA GLU A 181 -2.29 -14.31 -8.49
C GLU A 181 -3.64 -14.47 -7.77
N GLY A 182 -4.59 -13.58 -8.04
CA GLY A 182 -5.95 -13.70 -7.54
C GLY A 182 -6.69 -14.92 -8.10
N PHE A 183 -6.51 -15.24 -9.38
CA PHE A 183 -7.05 -16.47 -9.98
C PHE A 183 -6.38 -17.73 -9.40
N GLU A 184 -5.05 -17.71 -9.23
CA GLU A 184 -4.33 -18.81 -8.58
C GLU A 184 -4.85 -19.07 -7.17
N ALA A 185 -5.03 -18.01 -6.38
CA ALA A 185 -5.59 -18.08 -5.03
C ALA A 185 -7.04 -18.62 -4.99
N ALA A 186 -7.79 -18.40 -6.07
CA ALA A 186 -9.13 -18.94 -6.26
C ALA A 186 -9.16 -20.39 -6.78
N GLY A 187 -8.00 -21.04 -6.96
CA GLY A 187 -7.90 -22.39 -7.52
C GLY A 187 -8.05 -22.45 -9.05
N LEU A 188 -7.89 -21.32 -9.74
CA LEU A 188 -8.02 -21.19 -11.20
C LEU A 188 -6.64 -21.03 -11.86
N GLY A 189 -5.68 -21.89 -11.52
CA GLY A 189 -4.28 -21.79 -11.97
C GLY A 189 -4.10 -21.81 -13.49
N ASP A 190 -4.86 -22.67 -14.20
CA ASP A 190 -4.79 -22.73 -15.67
C ASP A 190 -5.29 -21.42 -16.30
N VAL A 191 -6.38 -20.84 -15.75
CA VAL A 191 -6.88 -19.52 -16.20
C VAL A 191 -5.86 -18.43 -15.94
N ALA A 192 -5.21 -18.44 -14.77
CA ALA A 192 -4.17 -17.50 -14.41
C ALA A 192 -2.99 -17.55 -15.40
N SER A 193 -2.53 -18.75 -15.72
CA SER A 193 -1.39 -18.98 -16.63
C SER A 193 -1.68 -18.48 -18.04
N ILE A 194 -2.82 -18.87 -18.61
CA ILE A 194 -3.25 -18.43 -19.96
C ILE A 194 -3.44 -16.91 -19.98
N TYR A 195 -4.10 -16.36 -18.97
CA TYR A 195 -4.35 -14.92 -18.89
C TYR A 195 -3.03 -14.12 -18.82
N ARG A 196 -2.11 -14.52 -17.92
CA ARG A 196 -0.80 -13.88 -17.80
C ARG A 196 -0.01 -13.93 -19.11
N ALA A 197 0.07 -15.09 -19.74
CA ALA A 197 0.75 -15.26 -21.02
C ALA A 197 0.15 -14.33 -22.09
N THR A 198 -1.18 -14.29 -22.23
CA THR A 198 -1.84 -13.44 -23.22
C THR A 198 -1.51 -11.95 -23.03
N VAL A 199 -1.52 -11.45 -21.79
CA VAL A 199 -1.17 -10.04 -21.55
C VAL A 199 0.30 -9.77 -21.82
N MET A 200 1.20 -10.68 -21.43
CA MET A 200 2.64 -10.51 -21.64
C MET A 200 3.02 -10.57 -23.12
N ASP A 201 2.42 -11.47 -23.89
CA ASP A 201 2.64 -11.56 -25.35
C ASP A 201 2.24 -10.25 -26.06
N LEU A 202 1.11 -9.62 -25.66
CA LEU A 202 0.71 -8.31 -26.18
C LEU A 202 1.70 -7.20 -25.79
N LEU A 203 2.20 -7.21 -24.55
CA LEU A 203 3.20 -6.24 -24.11
C LEU A 203 4.53 -6.40 -24.86
N GLU A 204 4.99 -7.62 -25.07
CA GLU A 204 6.21 -7.93 -25.85
C GLU A 204 6.05 -7.54 -27.32
N GLY A 205 4.85 -7.66 -27.88
CA GLY A 205 4.49 -7.16 -29.21
C GLY A 205 4.38 -5.62 -29.29
N GLY A 206 4.48 -4.92 -28.16
CA GLY A 206 4.38 -3.44 -28.10
C GLY A 206 2.95 -2.90 -28.07
N ASP A 207 1.95 -3.76 -27.96
CA ASP A 207 0.52 -3.38 -27.98
C ASP A 207 0.00 -3.15 -26.56
N VAL A 208 0.44 -2.03 -25.96
CA VAL A 208 0.12 -1.68 -24.57
C VAL A 208 -1.38 -1.41 -24.39
N ALA A 209 -2.07 -0.90 -25.42
CA ALA A 209 -3.49 -0.57 -25.33
C ALA A 209 -4.33 -1.86 -25.25
N ASP A 210 -4.12 -2.80 -26.16
CA ASP A 210 -4.83 -4.08 -26.17
C ASP A 210 -4.47 -4.92 -24.92
N ALA A 211 -3.20 -4.92 -24.51
CA ALA A 211 -2.78 -5.54 -23.26
C ALA A 211 -3.52 -4.97 -22.05
N MET A 212 -3.71 -3.64 -21.97
CA MET A 212 -4.47 -3.01 -20.90
C MET A 212 -5.94 -3.42 -20.93
N ASP A 213 -6.55 -3.53 -22.10
CA ASP A 213 -7.96 -3.94 -22.22
C ASP A 213 -8.15 -5.39 -21.80
N VAL A 214 -7.26 -6.31 -22.20
CA VAL A 214 -7.26 -7.70 -21.74
C VAL A 214 -7.04 -7.77 -20.23
N ALA A 215 -6.11 -6.97 -19.69
CA ALA A 215 -5.83 -6.91 -18.26
C ALA A 215 -7.06 -6.45 -17.45
N LYS A 216 -7.77 -5.42 -17.89
CA LYS A 216 -9.02 -4.94 -17.28
C LYS A 216 -10.14 -5.96 -17.33
N GLN A 217 -10.29 -6.67 -18.47
CA GLN A 217 -11.31 -7.71 -18.60
C GLN A 217 -11.07 -8.88 -17.63
N GLY A 218 -9.81 -9.35 -17.51
CA GLY A 218 -9.44 -10.37 -16.53
C GLY A 218 -9.69 -9.89 -15.10
N PHE A 219 -9.29 -8.68 -14.77
CA PHE A 219 -9.52 -8.09 -13.46
C PHE A 219 -11.02 -7.97 -13.12
N SER A 220 -11.84 -7.55 -14.08
CA SER A 220 -13.31 -7.50 -13.91
C SER A 220 -13.91 -8.88 -13.60
N ARG A 221 -13.33 -9.96 -14.11
CA ARG A 221 -13.74 -11.34 -13.76
C ARG A 221 -13.28 -11.71 -12.34
N LEU A 222 -12.04 -11.36 -11.97
CA LEU A 222 -11.52 -11.59 -10.61
C LEU A 222 -12.40 -10.90 -9.56
N GLN A 223 -12.87 -9.69 -9.82
CA GLN A 223 -13.73 -8.94 -8.89
C GLN A 223 -15.07 -9.63 -8.57
N LYS A 224 -15.51 -10.56 -9.41
CA LYS A 224 -16.76 -11.33 -9.21
C LYS A 224 -16.58 -12.60 -8.38
N ILE A 225 -15.34 -12.99 -8.11
CA ILE A 225 -15.01 -14.13 -7.23
C ILE A 225 -15.23 -13.70 -5.77
N LYS A 226 -15.95 -14.52 -5.01
CA LYS A 226 -16.36 -14.23 -3.62
C LYS A 226 -15.50 -14.95 -2.61
#